data_25a23b0181ecaa687eac760d55314245
#
_entry.id   25a23b0181ecaa687eac760d55314245
#
_cell.length_a   1.000
_cell.length_b   1.000
_cell.length_c   1.000
_cell.angle_alpha   90.00
_cell.angle_beta   90.00
_cell.angle_gamma   90.00
#
_symmetry.space_group_name_H-M   'P 1'
#
loop_
_entity.id
_entity.type
_entity.pdbx_description
1 polymer ?
#
loop_
_entity_poly.entity_id
_entity_poly.type
_entity_poly.pdbx_seq_one_letter_code
_entity_poly.pdbx_strand_id
1 'polypeptide(L)'
;MMTGPKDSLRGALRSLADEARDADLYGPAMRRARRIAHQRAAAGTVSALTALGLACAGLWYLAPPGGRGGPGRAVAISEPAPSAPTPGQPAAALVSPTPRPPVKFRTPPPRQPHPAHMGTATPRSRSLSDLPGRIFYDQQGGQPRVVLLDNTGDTHTVLTAAHSALGVSSDGRRIAYVQDGSLLIVDTDGGAPKRPYHGQVSDEQAPAWSPDGSRLLVDAADPAVLDLADGALEALPLALAGEHFRWSGDGSKLVYATPSCQLKVAGASESSPAVTVPVIGDPDEADNPSGLGACRPISVDATGSRVAVPLRRAGGSVAGSPVADAVANAVVDTASGDADPLPVSGVIVGAVFDADGALLVRAANEGKTTLSLFAPDGTLLVQANEPSGLRGLDLVAYTS
;
A
#
# COMPACT_ATOMS: atom_id res chain seq x y z
N MET A 1 -14.77 -46.77 30.53
CA MET A 1 -13.94 -46.79 29.31
C MET A 1 -13.24 -45.46 29.21
N MET A 2 -11.95 -45.40 29.52
CA MET A 2 -11.16 -44.18 29.42
C MET A 2 -10.65 -44.03 27.98
N THR A 3 -11.15 -43.03 27.28
CA THR A 3 -10.61 -42.63 25.97
C THR A 3 -9.20 -42.08 26.16
N GLY A 4 -8.23 -42.70 25.51
CA GLY A 4 -6.82 -42.32 25.66
C GLY A 4 -6.52 -40.95 25.04
N PRO A 5 -5.46 -40.24 25.51
CA PRO A 5 -5.09 -38.89 25.01
C PRO A 5 -4.83 -38.82 23.50
N LYS A 6 -4.51 -39.95 22.87
CA LYS A 6 -4.33 -40.05 21.40
C LYS A 6 -5.64 -39.94 20.61
N ASP A 7 -6.77 -40.37 21.19
CA ASP A 7 -8.08 -40.28 20.50
C ASP A 7 -8.65 -38.86 20.61
N SER A 8 -8.37 -38.15 21.70
CA SER A 8 -8.69 -36.73 21.87
C SER A 8 -7.93 -35.85 20.85
N LEU A 9 -6.63 -36.11 20.65
CA LEU A 9 -5.81 -35.37 19.68
C LEU A 9 -6.27 -35.59 18.23
N ARG A 10 -6.62 -36.84 17.88
CA ARG A 10 -7.18 -37.18 16.56
C ARG A 10 -8.53 -36.50 16.30
N GLY A 11 -9.37 -36.40 17.34
CA GLY A 11 -10.66 -35.71 17.28
C GLY A 11 -10.45 -34.20 16.99
N ALA A 12 -9.55 -33.58 17.74
CA ALA A 12 -9.22 -32.17 17.56
C ALA A 12 -8.62 -31.85 16.16
N LEU A 13 -7.73 -32.73 15.67
CA LEU A 13 -7.15 -32.54 14.33
C LEU A 13 -8.18 -32.75 13.20
N ARG A 14 -9.16 -33.65 13.37
CA ARG A 14 -10.25 -33.80 12.39
C ARG A 14 -11.18 -32.60 12.39
N SER A 15 -11.52 -32.06 13.56
CA SER A 15 -12.35 -30.87 13.68
C SER A 15 -11.69 -29.67 13.00
N LEU A 16 -10.39 -29.45 13.21
CA LEU A 16 -9.60 -28.42 12.51
C LEU A 16 -9.52 -28.64 11.00
N ALA A 17 -9.41 -29.90 10.55
CA ALA A 17 -9.38 -30.21 9.13
C ALA A 17 -10.74 -30.02 8.44
N ASP A 18 -11.84 -30.23 9.14
CA ASP A 18 -13.18 -30.01 8.63
C ASP A 18 -13.52 -28.51 8.58
N GLU A 19 -13.09 -27.74 9.59
CA GLU A 19 -13.21 -26.28 9.62
C GLU A 19 -12.36 -25.62 8.53
N ALA A 20 -11.18 -26.17 8.19
CA ALA A 20 -10.33 -25.70 7.09
C ALA A 20 -10.90 -26.03 5.68
N ARG A 21 -11.81 -26.99 5.56
CA ARG A 21 -12.44 -27.32 4.27
C ARG A 21 -13.47 -26.32 3.81
N ASP A 22 -14.10 -25.61 4.73
CA ASP A 22 -15.11 -24.58 4.41
C ASP A 22 -14.47 -23.21 4.09
N ALA A 23 -13.17 -23.03 4.36
CA ALA A 23 -12.46 -21.84 3.92
C ALA A 23 -12.11 -21.97 2.43
N ASP A 24 -12.77 -21.20 1.57
CA ASP A 24 -12.42 -21.11 0.14
C ASP A 24 -11.05 -20.45 -0.04
N LEU A 25 -9.99 -21.23 0.21
CA LEU A 25 -8.60 -20.81 -0.03
C LEU A 25 -8.24 -20.80 -1.53
N TYR A 26 -9.10 -21.38 -2.38
CA TYR A 26 -8.84 -21.53 -3.80
C TYR A 26 -9.02 -20.21 -4.55
N GLY A 27 -10.03 -19.42 -4.19
CA GLY A 27 -10.32 -18.13 -4.79
C GLY A 27 -9.16 -17.12 -4.66
N PRO A 28 -8.68 -16.84 -3.45
CA PRO A 28 -7.53 -15.96 -3.22
C PRO A 28 -6.23 -16.44 -3.89
N ALA A 29 -5.93 -17.73 -3.78
CA ALA A 29 -4.74 -18.34 -4.39
C ALA A 29 -4.74 -18.21 -5.92
N MET A 30 -5.88 -18.41 -6.56
CA MET A 30 -6.02 -18.29 -8.01
C MET A 30 -5.96 -16.83 -8.47
N ARG A 31 -6.50 -15.90 -7.72
CA ARG A 31 -6.35 -14.46 -8.02
C ARG A 31 -4.89 -14.03 -7.95
N ARG A 32 -4.17 -14.42 -6.91
CA ARG A 32 -2.74 -14.16 -6.75
C ARG A 32 -1.90 -14.80 -7.86
N ALA A 33 -2.20 -16.05 -8.23
CA ALA A 33 -1.54 -16.75 -9.33
C ALA A 33 -1.79 -16.06 -10.68
N ARG A 34 -2.99 -15.57 -10.95
CA ARG A 34 -3.31 -14.80 -12.16
C ARG A 34 -2.56 -13.47 -12.20
N ARG A 35 -2.49 -12.72 -11.09
CA ARG A 35 -1.71 -11.47 -10.98
C ARG A 35 -0.23 -11.70 -11.31
N ILE A 36 0.38 -12.72 -10.72
CA ILE A 36 1.77 -13.09 -10.98
C ILE A 36 1.95 -13.52 -12.44
N ALA A 37 1.00 -14.26 -13.03
CA ALA A 37 1.04 -14.67 -14.43
C ALA A 37 0.94 -13.47 -15.39
N HIS A 38 0.08 -12.49 -15.11
CA HIS A 38 -0.02 -11.27 -15.91
C HIS A 38 1.25 -10.40 -15.80
N GLN A 39 1.83 -10.27 -14.61
CA GLN A 39 3.09 -9.55 -14.43
C GLN A 39 4.26 -10.22 -15.18
N ARG A 40 4.33 -11.55 -15.18
CA ARG A 40 5.33 -12.31 -15.95
C ARG A 40 5.06 -12.27 -17.45
N ALA A 41 3.81 -12.25 -17.89
CA ALA A 41 3.45 -12.10 -19.31
C ALA A 41 3.83 -10.71 -19.82
N ALA A 42 3.60 -9.64 -19.06
CA ALA A 42 4.01 -8.29 -19.42
C ALA A 42 5.54 -8.13 -19.51
N ALA A 43 6.30 -8.77 -18.60
CA ALA A 43 7.77 -8.80 -18.68
C ALA A 43 8.31 -9.70 -19.82
N GLY A 44 7.57 -10.75 -20.19
CA GLY A 44 7.95 -11.70 -21.23
C GLY A 44 7.72 -11.20 -22.67
N THR A 45 6.79 -10.29 -22.90
CA THR A 45 6.45 -9.81 -24.25
C THR A 45 7.55 -8.98 -24.90
N VAL A 46 8.33 -8.22 -24.12
CA VAL A 46 9.48 -7.44 -24.65
C VAL A 46 10.59 -8.37 -25.12
N SER A 47 10.84 -9.49 -24.43
CA SER A 47 11.87 -10.46 -24.80
C SER A 47 11.47 -11.32 -26.02
N ALA A 48 10.19 -11.64 -26.17
CA ALA A 48 9.69 -12.44 -27.28
C ALA A 48 9.70 -11.68 -28.61
N LEU A 49 9.40 -10.39 -28.61
CA LEU A 49 9.42 -9.56 -29.81
C LEU A 49 10.86 -9.32 -30.33
N THR A 50 11.85 -9.19 -29.44
CA THR A 50 13.27 -9.11 -29.84
C THR A 50 13.80 -10.43 -30.42
N ALA A 51 13.39 -11.56 -29.84
CA ALA A 51 13.79 -12.88 -30.36
C ALA A 51 13.13 -13.20 -31.71
N LEU A 52 11.87 -12.81 -31.93
CA LEU A 52 11.16 -13.01 -33.19
C LEU A 52 11.74 -12.12 -34.31
N GLY A 53 12.12 -10.86 -33.97
CA GLY A 53 12.77 -9.95 -34.93
C GLY A 53 14.12 -10.47 -35.42
N LEU A 54 14.93 -11.06 -34.52
CA LEU A 54 16.23 -11.66 -34.89
C LEU A 54 16.06 -12.97 -35.67
N ALA A 55 15.06 -13.78 -35.41
CA ALA A 55 14.79 -15.02 -36.13
C ALA A 55 14.30 -14.73 -37.57
N CYS A 56 13.46 -13.73 -37.79
CA CYS A 56 13.02 -13.32 -39.12
C CYS A 56 14.16 -12.73 -39.97
N ALA A 57 15.07 -11.97 -39.37
CA ALA A 57 16.23 -11.43 -40.08
C ALA A 57 17.24 -12.54 -40.47
N GLY A 58 17.40 -13.60 -39.66
CA GLY A 58 18.29 -14.72 -39.93
C GLY A 58 17.80 -15.65 -41.05
N LEU A 59 16.49 -15.83 -41.22
CA LEU A 59 15.90 -16.69 -42.24
C LEU A 59 16.00 -16.10 -43.66
N TRP A 60 16.11 -14.80 -43.80
CA TRP A 60 16.27 -14.14 -45.10
C TRP A 60 17.68 -14.30 -45.67
N TYR A 61 18.69 -14.57 -44.85
CA TYR A 61 20.08 -14.75 -45.29
C TYR A 61 20.41 -16.17 -45.76
N LEU A 62 19.52 -17.15 -45.56
CA LEU A 62 19.76 -18.55 -45.87
C LEU A 62 18.93 -19.14 -47.07
N ALA A 63 18.19 -18.30 -47.77
CA ALA A 63 17.42 -18.76 -48.95
C ALA A 63 18.28 -18.71 -50.22
N PRO A 64 18.51 -19.81 -50.95
CA PRO A 64 19.23 -19.81 -52.20
C PRO A 64 18.39 -19.19 -53.36
N PRO A 65 19.00 -18.54 -54.34
CA PRO A 65 18.30 -17.98 -55.46
C PRO A 65 17.98 -19.06 -56.52
N GLY A 66 16.72 -19.33 -56.74
CA GLY A 66 16.36 -20.19 -57.88
C GLY A 66 14.89 -20.57 -57.96
N GLY A 67 14.18 -20.08 -58.98
CA GLY A 67 12.91 -20.69 -59.42
C GLY A 67 11.91 -19.70 -60.02
N ARG A 68 11.90 -19.62 -61.37
CA ARG A 68 10.93 -18.88 -62.19
C ARG A 68 9.50 -19.44 -62.04
N GLY A 69 8.50 -18.52 -62.10
CA GLY A 69 7.16 -18.92 -62.44
C GLY A 69 6.02 -18.00 -62.02
N GLY A 70 5.48 -17.16 -62.89
CA GLY A 70 4.07 -16.82 -63.02
C GLY A 70 3.57 -15.49 -62.36
N PRO A 71 2.71 -14.71 -63.08
CA PRO A 71 2.38 -13.34 -62.71
C PRO A 71 1.14 -13.29 -61.80
N GLY A 72 1.34 -12.84 -60.57
CA GLY A 72 0.27 -12.44 -59.64
C GLY A 72 0.41 -10.96 -59.34
N ARG A 73 -0.60 -10.21 -59.66
CA ARG A 73 -0.72 -8.74 -59.46
C ARG A 73 -0.55 -8.40 -57.97
N ALA A 74 0.57 -7.84 -57.60
CA ALA A 74 0.79 -7.24 -56.30
C ALA A 74 0.54 -5.72 -56.39
N VAL A 75 -0.30 -5.23 -55.49
CA VAL A 75 -0.54 -3.80 -55.28
C VAL A 75 0.70 -3.21 -54.60
N ALA A 76 1.36 -2.32 -55.29
CA ALA A 76 2.53 -1.61 -54.77
C ALA A 76 2.07 -0.56 -53.75
N ILE A 77 2.45 -0.73 -52.50
CA ILE A 77 2.51 0.35 -51.53
C ILE A 77 3.88 1.01 -51.70
N SER A 78 3.90 2.24 -52.21
CA SER A 78 5.11 3.01 -52.39
C SER A 78 5.65 3.46 -51.02
N GLU A 79 6.78 2.91 -50.66
CA GLU A 79 7.61 3.38 -49.56
C GLU A 79 8.47 4.54 -50.06
N PRO A 80 8.56 5.68 -49.34
CA PRO A 80 9.42 6.79 -49.79
C PRO A 80 10.90 6.38 -49.66
N ALA A 81 11.63 6.46 -50.77
CA ALA A 81 13.04 6.17 -50.85
C ALA A 81 13.86 7.12 -49.95
N PRO A 82 14.91 6.61 -49.30
CA PRO A 82 15.83 7.48 -48.56
C PRO A 82 16.61 8.33 -49.54
N SER A 83 16.59 9.66 -49.32
CA SER A 83 17.34 10.66 -50.09
C SER A 83 18.84 10.37 -50.02
N ALA A 84 19.48 10.29 -51.18
CA ALA A 84 20.94 10.15 -51.30
C ALA A 84 21.64 11.38 -50.67
N PRO A 85 22.81 11.21 -50.04
CA PRO A 85 23.56 12.31 -49.46
C PRO A 85 24.15 13.17 -50.57
N THR A 86 23.95 14.48 -50.48
CA THR A 86 24.52 15.50 -51.36
C THR A 86 26.05 15.52 -51.17
N PRO A 87 26.85 15.40 -52.25
CA PRO A 87 28.30 15.51 -52.13
C PRO A 87 28.69 16.99 -52.00
N GLY A 88 29.28 17.38 -50.87
CA GLY A 88 29.82 18.70 -50.73
C GLY A 88 29.94 19.31 -49.32
N GLN A 89 29.77 18.57 -48.25
CA GLN A 89 30.11 19.14 -46.95
C GLN A 89 31.48 18.62 -46.48
N PRO A 90 32.41 19.55 -46.13
CA PRO A 90 33.71 19.15 -45.56
C PRO A 90 33.49 18.48 -44.20
N ALA A 91 34.15 17.34 -44.01
CA ALA A 91 34.16 16.61 -42.76
C ALA A 91 34.57 17.52 -41.61
N ALA A 92 33.66 17.76 -40.68
CA ALA A 92 33.97 18.42 -39.42
C ALA A 92 35.01 17.54 -38.67
N ALA A 93 36.16 18.14 -38.40
CA ALA A 93 37.22 17.50 -37.64
C ALA A 93 36.70 17.00 -36.32
N LEU A 94 36.87 15.70 -36.04
CA LEU A 94 36.63 15.07 -34.74
C LEU A 94 37.53 15.76 -33.71
N VAL A 95 36.96 16.72 -32.98
CA VAL A 95 37.60 17.28 -31.79
C VAL A 95 37.58 16.20 -30.73
N SER A 96 38.74 15.62 -30.45
CA SER A 96 38.93 14.70 -29.32
C SER A 96 38.46 15.39 -28.03
N PRO A 97 37.58 14.77 -27.25
CA PRO A 97 37.16 15.37 -25.99
C PRO A 97 38.35 15.50 -25.05
N THR A 98 38.66 16.73 -24.69
CA THR A 98 39.66 17.06 -23.66
C THR A 98 39.29 16.30 -22.37
N PRO A 99 40.21 15.56 -21.76
CA PRO A 99 39.93 14.83 -20.50
C PRO A 99 39.48 15.84 -19.43
N ARG A 100 38.25 15.68 -18.96
CA ARG A 100 37.72 16.46 -17.85
C ARG A 100 38.59 16.21 -16.62
N PRO A 101 39.04 17.23 -15.90
CA PRO A 101 39.76 17.03 -14.65
C PRO A 101 38.87 16.23 -13.68
N PRO A 102 39.47 15.33 -12.85
CA PRO A 102 38.71 14.51 -11.92
C PRO A 102 37.90 15.40 -11.00
N VAL A 103 36.58 15.20 -11.01
CA VAL A 103 35.66 15.85 -10.08
C VAL A 103 36.05 15.38 -8.69
N LYS A 104 36.64 16.27 -7.89
CA LYS A 104 36.85 16.00 -6.45
C LYS A 104 35.48 15.85 -5.83
N PHE A 105 35.06 14.62 -5.58
CA PHE A 105 33.92 14.35 -4.72
C PHE A 105 34.18 15.03 -3.38
N ARG A 106 33.47 16.13 -3.10
CA ARG A 106 33.40 16.65 -1.74
C ARG A 106 32.79 15.54 -0.89
N THR A 107 33.58 14.98 0.00
CA THR A 107 33.05 14.13 1.08
C THR A 107 31.93 14.93 1.74
N PRO A 108 30.69 14.41 1.79
CA PRO A 108 29.63 15.11 2.51
C PRO A 108 30.12 15.33 3.93
N PRO A 109 29.81 16.49 4.54
CA PRO A 109 30.18 16.76 5.92
C PRO A 109 29.62 15.59 6.78
N PRO A 110 30.38 15.13 7.80
CA PRO A 110 29.88 14.09 8.69
C PRO A 110 28.50 14.52 9.19
N ARG A 111 27.50 13.67 8.97
CA ARG A 111 26.15 13.89 9.49
C ARG A 111 26.30 14.17 10.97
N GLN A 112 25.91 15.36 11.40
CA GLN A 112 25.76 15.63 12.82
C GLN A 112 24.79 14.57 13.34
N PRO A 113 25.14 13.79 14.37
CA PRO A 113 24.20 12.88 14.97
C PRO A 113 22.99 13.72 15.39
N HIS A 114 21.81 13.40 14.83
CA HIS A 114 20.57 13.95 15.35
C HIS A 114 20.56 13.69 16.86
N PRO A 115 20.19 14.65 17.69
CA PRO A 115 20.20 14.48 19.12
C PRO A 115 19.29 13.30 19.46
N ALA A 116 19.90 12.17 19.81
CA ALA A 116 19.25 10.93 20.20
C ALA A 116 18.71 11.01 21.63
N HIS A 117 18.07 12.10 21.98
CA HIS A 117 17.34 12.27 23.23
C HIS A 117 16.09 13.10 22.95
N MET A 118 15.07 12.48 22.36
CA MET A 118 13.72 12.93 22.66
C MET A 118 13.47 12.57 24.12
N GLY A 119 13.73 13.54 25.01
CA GLY A 119 13.29 13.47 26.39
C GLY A 119 11.80 13.12 26.40
N THR A 120 11.34 12.43 27.42
CA THR A 120 9.93 12.08 27.60
C THR A 120 9.10 13.33 27.37
N ALA A 121 8.45 13.42 26.20
CA ALA A 121 7.68 14.60 25.85
C ALA A 121 6.54 14.74 26.87
N THR A 122 6.41 15.90 27.50
CA THR A 122 5.31 16.14 28.41
C THR A 122 4.09 16.55 27.60
N PRO A 123 2.97 15.82 27.70
CA PRO A 123 1.77 16.17 26.96
C PRO A 123 1.21 17.51 27.42
N ARG A 124 0.62 18.29 26.51
CA ARG A 124 -0.08 19.53 26.85
C ARG A 124 -1.36 19.25 27.63
N SER A 125 -1.99 18.11 27.39
CA SER A 125 -3.17 17.64 28.14
C SER A 125 -3.12 16.13 28.38
N ARG A 126 -3.84 15.68 29.43
CA ARG A 126 -4.04 14.27 29.77
C ARG A 126 -5.51 13.88 29.78
N SER A 127 -6.38 14.75 29.32
CA SER A 127 -7.81 14.48 29.22
C SER A 127 -8.19 13.94 27.84
N LEU A 128 -9.01 12.91 27.81
CA LEU A 128 -9.59 12.40 26.56
C LEU A 128 -10.48 13.47 25.89
N SER A 129 -11.14 14.31 26.69
CA SER A 129 -11.97 15.44 26.18
C SER A 129 -11.20 16.50 25.41
N ASP A 130 -9.87 16.55 25.59
CA ASP A 130 -9.02 17.49 24.86
C ASP A 130 -8.43 16.85 23.58
N LEU A 131 -8.77 15.60 23.29
CA LEU A 131 -8.43 14.94 22.05
C LEU A 131 -9.48 15.33 21.01
N PRO A 132 -9.16 16.20 20.04
CA PRO A 132 -10.11 16.63 19.03
C PRO A 132 -10.49 15.48 18.10
N GLY A 133 -11.67 15.57 17.47
CA GLY A 133 -12.05 14.65 16.41
C GLY A 133 -12.65 13.33 16.87
N ARG A 134 -12.52 12.32 16.03
CA ARG A 134 -13.19 11.01 16.15
C ARG A 134 -12.18 9.89 15.94
N ILE A 135 -12.28 8.83 16.73
CA ILE A 135 -11.42 7.65 16.62
C ILE A 135 -12.28 6.45 16.28
N PHE A 136 -11.89 5.71 15.25
CA PHE A 136 -12.62 4.55 14.77
C PHE A 136 -11.85 3.28 15.07
N TYR A 137 -12.60 2.30 15.58
CA TYR A 137 -12.09 0.97 15.91
C TYR A 137 -12.88 -0.08 15.17
N ASP A 138 -12.20 -1.13 14.75
CA ASP A 138 -12.78 -2.30 14.11
C ASP A 138 -12.68 -3.53 15.00
N GLN A 139 -13.73 -4.32 15.00
CA GLN A 139 -13.77 -5.65 15.60
C GLN A 139 -14.04 -6.69 14.53
N GLN A 140 -13.02 -7.48 14.18
CA GLN A 140 -13.12 -8.53 13.16
C GLN A 140 -13.62 -9.87 13.71
N GLY A 141 -13.47 -10.16 14.99
CA GLY A 141 -13.88 -11.43 15.60
C GLY A 141 -15.26 -11.36 16.25
N GLY A 142 -15.97 -12.48 16.29
CA GLY A 142 -17.28 -12.58 16.92
C GLY A 142 -18.39 -11.91 16.13
N GLN A 143 -18.99 -10.84 16.65
CA GLN A 143 -19.92 -9.97 15.90
C GLN A 143 -19.13 -8.79 15.32
N PRO A 144 -18.86 -8.76 14.00
CA PRO A 144 -18.13 -7.66 13.37
C PRO A 144 -18.85 -6.32 13.61
N ARG A 145 -18.08 -5.32 14.03
CA ARG A 145 -18.61 -3.98 14.27
C ARG A 145 -17.53 -2.92 14.18
N VAL A 146 -17.93 -1.72 13.77
CA VAL A 146 -17.11 -0.52 13.85
C VAL A 146 -17.62 0.35 14.99
N VAL A 147 -16.71 0.75 15.86
CA VAL A 147 -17.00 1.57 17.03
C VAL A 147 -16.32 2.92 16.88
N LEU A 148 -17.06 3.98 17.07
CA LEU A 148 -16.59 5.36 17.15
C LEU A 148 -16.38 5.72 18.63
N LEU A 149 -15.23 6.25 18.96
CA LEU A 149 -14.96 6.96 20.22
C LEU A 149 -14.94 8.46 19.91
N ASP A 150 -15.80 9.20 20.58
CA ASP A 150 -15.86 10.65 20.45
C ASP A 150 -15.01 11.38 21.52
N ASN A 151 -14.93 12.70 21.41
CA ASN A 151 -14.18 13.54 22.34
C ASN A 151 -14.80 13.63 23.75
N THR A 152 -16.04 13.18 23.95
CA THR A 152 -16.64 13.08 25.29
C THR A 152 -16.18 11.81 26.03
N GLY A 153 -15.60 10.87 25.31
CA GLY A 153 -15.22 9.54 25.78
C GLY A 153 -16.33 8.52 25.64
N ASP A 154 -17.43 8.89 24.98
CA ASP A 154 -18.52 7.99 24.69
C ASP A 154 -18.21 7.12 23.45
N THR A 155 -18.72 5.91 23.47
CA THR A 155 -18.52 4.96 22.37
C THR A 155 -19.83 4.65 21.69
N HIS A 156 -19.85 4.76 20.36
CA HIS A 156 -21.01 4.50 19.53
C HIS A 156 -20.71 3.43 18.50
N THR A 157 -21.58 2.41 18.37
CA THR A 157 -21.45 1.47 17.26
C THR A 157 -22.05 2.10 16.01
N VAL A 158 -21.20 2.32 14.98
CA VAL A 158 -21.60 2.98 13.74
C VAL A 158 -21.84 2.01 12.59
N LEU A 159 -21.34 0.77 12.70
CA LEU A 159 -21.59 -0.30 11.75
C LEU A 159 -21.65 -1.66 12.49
N THR A 160 -22.65 -2.48 12.17
CA THR A 160 -22.83 -3.84 12.70
C THR A 160 -22.88 -4.91 11.61
N ALA A 161 -22.47 -4.57 10.38
CA ALA A 161 -22.47 -5.50 9.26
C ALA A 161 -21.17 -6.32 9.24
N ALA A 162 -21.26 -7.56 8.77
CA ALA A 162 -20.08 -8.33 8.42
C ALA A 162 -19.33 -7.61 7.30
N HIS A 163 -18.02 -7.42 7.49
CA HIS A 163 -17.14 -6.78 6.52
C HIS A 163 -15.76 -7.40 6.60
N SER A 164 -15.05 -7.40 5.50
CA SER A 164 -13.71 -7.97 5.39
C SER A 164 -12.63 -6.87 5.28
N ALA A 165 -13.01 -5.70 4.77
CA ALA A 165 -12.13 -4.55 4.64
C ALA A 165 -12.94 -3.26 4.76
N LEU A 166 -12.39 -2.25 5.42
CA LEU A 166 -13.06 -0.96 5.59
C LEU A 166 -12.10 0.23 5.53
N GLY A 167 -12.64 1.40 5.16
CA GLY A 167 -11.97 2.70 5.18
C GLY A 167 -12.93 3.79 5.62
N VAL A 168 -12.43 4.72 6.44
CA VAL A 168 -13.18 5.86 6.95
C VAL A 168 -12.80 7.11 6.15
N SER A 169 -13.78 7.96 5.80
CA SER A 169 -13.53 9.23 5.12
C SER A 169 -12.78 10.21 6.03
N SER A 170 -12.03 11.14 5.43
CA SER A 170 -11.21 12.11 6.17
C SER A 170 -12.00 12.97 7.15
N ASP A 171 -13.28 13.26 6.85
CA ASP A 171 -14.22 13.99 7.70
C ASP A 171 -14.91 13.11 8.76
N GLY A 172 -14.63 11.80 8.78
CA GLY A 172 -15.23 10.83 9.69
C GLY A 172 -16.73 10.61 9.54
N ARG A 173 -17.33 11.07 8.42
CA ARG A 173 -18.78 10.98 8.22
C ARG A 173 -19.24 9.76 7.47
N ARG A 174 -18.34 9.09 6.75
CA ARG A 174 -18.68 7.93 5.91
C ARG A 174 -17.68 6.79 6.12
N ILE A 175 -18.21 5.57 6.04
CA ILE A 175 -17.45 4.34 6.05
C ILE A 175 -17.70 3.63 4.73
N ALA A 176 -16.63 3.35 3.98
CA ALA A 176 -16.65 2.44 2.85
C ALA A 176 -16.18 1.07 3.32
N TYR A 177 -16.90 0.01 2.98
CA TYR A 177 -16.55 -1.35 3.38
C TYR A 177 -16.87 -2.37 2.30
N VAL A 178 -16.19 -3.50 2.34
CA VAL A 178 -16.42 -4.62 1.42
C VAL A 178 -17.16 -5.72 2.17
N GLN A 179 -18.28 -6.15 1.60
CA GLN A 179 -19.07 -7.28 2.05
C GLN A 179 -19.42 -8.17 0.88
N ASP A 180 -19.07 -9.43 0.94
CA ASP A 180 -19.33 -10.43 -0.11
C ASP A 180 -18.91 -9.96 -1.52
N GLY A 181 -17.75 -9.29 -1.60
CA GLY A 181 -17.23 -8.71 -2.84
C GLY A 181 -17.96 -7.47 -3.34
N SER A 182 -18.89 -6.91 -2.57
CA SER A 182 -19.60 -5.68 -2.89
C SER A 182 -19.04 -4.51 -2.09
N LEU A 183 -18.79 -3.39 -2.77
CA LEU A 183 -18.45 -2.12 -2.12
C LEU A 183 -19.71 -1.43 -1.63
N LEU A 184 -19.74 -1.11 -0.35
CA LEU A 184 -20.84 -0.43 0.31
C LEU A 184 -20.32 0.83 1.02
N ILE A 185 -21.15 1.86 1.08
CA ILE A 185 -20.89 3.10 1.83
C ILE A 185 -22.06 3.35 2.77
N VAL A 186 -21.75 3.66 4.03
CA VAL A 186 -22.71 4.06 5.04
C VAL A 186 -22.27 5.36 5.72
N ASP A 187 -23.23 6.19 6.09
CA ASP A 187 -22.99 7.38 6.90
C ASP A 187 -22.81 6.98 8.38
N THR A 188 -21.88 7.62 9.09
CA THR A 188 -21.55 7.26 10.50
C THR A 188 -22.64 7.65 11.50
N ASP A 189 -23.54 8.55 11.12
CA ASP A 189 -24.74 8.92 11.87
C ASP A 189 -25.97 8.03 11.56
N GLY A 190 -25.77 6.99 10.73
CA GLY A 190 -26.76 5.99 10.40
C GLY A 190 -27.32 6.12 8.98
N GLY A 191 -28.18 5.18 8.63
CA GLY A 191 -28.81 5.13 7.31
C GLY A 191 -28.61 3.79 6.61
N ALA A 192 -29.28 3.62 5.46
CA ALA A 192 -29.13 2.44 4.63
C ALA A 192 -27.81 2.50 3.84
N PRO A 193 -27.04 1.41 3.79
CA PRO A 193 -25.84 1.35 2.95
C PRO A 193 -26.17 1.61 1.47
N LYS A 194 -25.30 2.39 0.82
CA LYS A 194 -25.37 2.67 -0.63
C LYS A 194 -24.33 1.83 -1.34
N ARG A 195 -24.63 1.36 -2.54
CA ARG A 195 -23.70 0.62 -3.41
C ARG A 195 -23.28 1.52 -4.57
N PRO A 196 -22.14 2.22 -4.47
CA PRO A 196 -21.71 3.17 -5.50
C PRO A 196 -21.18 2.48 -6.77
N TYR A 197 -20.78 1.21 -6.66
CA TYR A 197 -20.24 0.42 -7.75
C TYR A 197 -20.89 -0.96 -7.80
N HIS A 198 -21.31 -1.39 -9.00
CA HIS A 198 -22.05 -2.66 -9.19
C HIS A 198 -21.16 -3.86 -9.55
N GLY A 199 -19.85 -3.64 -9.80
CA GLY A 199 -18.89 -4.73 -10.00
C GLY A 199 -18.43 -5.36 -8.69
N GLN A 200 -17.54 -6.34 -8.83
CA GLN A 200 -16.87 -7.00 -7.70
C GLN A 200 -15.65 -6.21 -7.27
N VAL A 201 -15.43 -6.13 -5.96
CA VAL A 201 -14.28 -5.51 -5.32
C VAL A 201 -13.63 -6.55 -4.41
N SER A 202 -12.30 -6.67 -4.48
CA SER A 202 -11.54 -7.54 -3.58
C SER A 202 -11.54 -6.96 -2.17
N ASP A 203 -11.53 -7.84 -1.18
CA ASP A 203 -11.39 -7.51 0.24
C ASP A 203 -9.95 -7.58 0.76
N GLU A 204 -8.99 -7.87 -0.11
CA GLU A 204 -7.57 -7.88 0.25
C GLU A 204 -7.03 -6.49 0.59
N GLN A 205 -7.66 -5.45 0.02
CA GLN A 205 -7.30 -4.05 0.27
C GLN A 205 -8.48 -3.29 0.84
N ALA A 206 -8.23 -2.57 1.93
CA ALA A 206 -9.23 -1.66 2.48
C ALA A 206 -9.45 -0.48 1.51
N PRO A 207 -10.71 -0.13 1.21
CA PRO A 207 -11.02 1.06 0.42
C PRO A 207 -10.37 2.30 1.04
N ALA A 208 -9.72 3.14 0.23
CA ALA A 208 -9.07 4.35 0.72
C ALA A 208 -9.71 5.59 0.11
N TRP A 209 -10.24 6.45 0.97
CA TRP A 209 -10.88 7.70 0.57
C TRP A 209 -9.85 8.72 0.08
N SER A 210 -10.19 9.45 -0.99
CA SER A 210 -9.49 10.71 -1.29
C SER A 210 -9.75 11.73 -0.17
N PRO A 211 -8.84 12.66 0.09
CA PRO A 211 -9.00 13.63 1.18
C PRO A 211 -10.27 14.48 1.10
N ASP A 212 -10.71 14.81 -0.10
CA ASP A 212 -11.94 15.54 -0.37
C ASP A 212 -13.20 14.65 -0.28
N GLY A 213 -13.04 13.35 -0.11
CA GLY A 213 -14.11 12.38 0.01
C GLY A 213 -14.92 12.15 -1.26
N SER A 214 -14.44 12.62 -2.43
CA SER A 214 -15.14 12.46 -3.71
C SER A 214 -14.83 11.14 -4.41
N ARG A 215 -13.70 10.49 -4.07
CA ARG A 215 -13.18 9.30 -4.73
C ARG A 215 -12.76 8.22 -3.74
N LEU A 216 -12.71 6.99 -4.22
CA LEU A 216 -12.20 5.83 -3.49
C LEU A 216 -11.15 5.07 -4.30
N LEU A 217 -10.02 4.75 -3.68
CA LEU A 217 -9.14 3.70 -4.16
C LEU A 217 -9.73 2.35 -3.77
N VAL A 218 -9.93 1.49 -4.74
CA VAL A 218 -10.52 0.15 -4.57
C VAL A 218 -9.72 -0.89 -5.35
N ASP A 219 -9.78 -2.12 -4.90
CA ASP A 219 -9.19 -3.26 -5.59
C ASP A 219 -10.30 -4.01 -6.34
N ALA A 220 -10.54 -3.63 -7.59
CA ALA A 220 -11.48 -4.30 -8.50
C ALA A 220 -10.78 -5.48 -9.21
N ALA A 221 -10.86 -5.57 -10.54
CA ALA A 221 -10.02 -6.51 -11.30
C ALA A 221 -8.54 -6.11 -11.21
N ASP A 222 -8.29 -4.79 -11.20
CA ASP A 222 -7.02 -4.13 -10.95
C ASP A 222 -7.25 -2.98 -9.97
N PRO A 223 -6.22 -2.48 -9.27
CA PRO A 223 -6.33 -1.29 -8.45
C PRO A 223 -6.85 -0.10 -9.26
N ALA A 224 -7.87 0.57 -8.75
CA ALA A 224 -8.59 1.60 -9.48
C ALA A 224 -9.08 2.72 -8.57
N VAL A 225 -9.36 3.86 -9.16
CA VAL A 225 -10.04 5.01 -8.53
C VAL A 225 -11.50 4.99 -8.96
N LEU A 226 -12.41 4.92 -8.00
CA LEU A 226 -13.84 5.05 -8.20
C LEU A 226 -14.26 6.50 -7.93
N ASP A 227 -14.83 7.17 -8.91
CA ASP A 227 -15.51 8.45 -8.72
C ASP A 227 -16.91 8.21 -8.14
N LEU A 228 -17.23 8.90 -7.05
CA LEU A 228 -18.51 8.69 -6.35
C LEU A 228 -19.65 9.52 -6.92
N ALA A 229 -19.37 10.49 -7.79
CA ALA A 229 -20.41 11.32 -8.39
C ALA A 229 -21.16 10.58 -9.51
N ASP A 230 -20.45 9.78 -10.30
CA ASP A 230 -21.01 9.06 -11.45
C ASP A 230 -20.80 7.54 -11.42
N GLY A 231 -20.03 7.04 -10.44
CA GLY A 231 -19.69 5.62 -10.33
C GLY A 231 -18.66 5.14 -11.34
N ALA A 232 -17.96 6.06 -12.03
CA ALA A 232 -16.92 5.72 -12.98
C ALA A 232 -15.70 5.11 -12.28
N LEU A 233 -15.19 4.03 -12.85
CA LEU A 233 -14.02 3.32 -12.35
C LEU A 233 -12.86 3.53 -13.32
N GLU A 234 -11.77 4.15 -12.85
CA GLU A 234 -10.55 4.37 -13.62
C GLU A 234 -9.41 3.53 -13.05
N ALA A 235 -8.87 2.62 -13.86
CA ALA A 235 -7.74 1.78 -13.45
C ALA A 235 -6.51 2.65 -13.20
N LEU A 236 -5.75 2.37 -12.14
CA LEU A 236 -4.46 3.01 -11.93
C LEU A 236 -3.49 2.65 -13.06
N PRO A 237 -2.58 3.57 -13.44
CA PRO A 237 -1.57 3.28 -14.46
C PRO A 237 -0.77 2.02 -14.13
N LEU A 238 -0.52 1.16 -15.12
CA LEU A 238 0.27 -0.07 -14.96
C LEU A 238 1.69 0.17 -14.40
N ALA A 239 2.22 1.38 -14.56
CA ALA A 239 3.50 1.78 -13.96
C ALA A 239 3.45 1.81 -12.42
N LEU A 240 2.24 1.90 -11.83
CA LEU A 240 2.01 1.85 -10.39
C LEU A 240 1.70 0.41 -9.93
N ALA A 241 2.50 -0.56 -10.38
CA ALA A 241 2.36 -1.96 -9.98
C ALA A 241 2.59 -2.12 -8.47
N GLY A 242 1.51 -2.27 -7.71
CA GLY A 242 1.55 -2.36 -6.25
C GLY A 242 0.20 -2.69 -5.63
N GLU A 243 0.18 -2.69 -4.31
CA GLU A 243 -0.96 -3.06 -3.46
C GLU A 243 -1.10 -2.06 -2.31
N HIS A 244 -2.27 -2.03 -1.68
CA HIS A 244 -2.54 -1.23 -0.48
C HIS A 244 -2.29 0.27 -0.66
N PHE A 245 -2.78 0.82 -1.76
CA PHE A 245 -2.65 2.25 -2.05
C PHE A 245 -3.31 3.13 -0.99
N ARG A 246 -2.63 4.22 -0.62
CA ARG A 246 -3.12 5.26 0.29
C ARG A 246 -2.83 6.64 -0.27
N TRP A 247 -3.77 7.55 -0.10
CA TRP A 247 -3.59 8.96 -0.40
C TRP A 247 -2.78 9.66 0.68
N SER A 248 -1.95 10.65 0.29
CA SER A 248 -1.53 11.70 1.23
C SER A 248 -2.72 12.59 1.61
N GLY A 249 -2.66 13.23 2.79
CA GLY A 249 -3.75 14.06 3.26
C GLY A 249 -4.09 15.26 2.37
N ASP A 250 -3.14 15.77 1.59
CA ASP A 250 -3.35 16.80 0.56
C ASP A 250 -3.81 16.24 -0.79
N GLY A 251 -3.87 14.91 -0.93
CA GLY A 251 -4.27 14.23 -2.16
C GLY A 251 -3.25 14.29 -3.30
N SER A 252 -2.07 14.85 -3.07
CA SER A 252 -1.05 15.04 -4.12
C SER A 252 -0.24 13.78 -4.42
N LYS A 253 -0.20 12.83 -3.48
CA LYS A 253 0.61 11.61 -3.59
C LYS A 253 -0.18 10.35 -3.26
N LEU A 254 0.31 9.25 -3.82
CA LEU A 254 -0.08 7.88 -3.49
C LEU A 254 1.12 7.15 -2.89
N VAL A 255 0.92 6.52 -1.74
CA VAL A 255 1.89 5.60 -1.13
C VAL A 255 1.32 4.19 -1.24
N TYR A 256 2.15 3.24 -1.65
CA TYR A 256 1.74 1.85 -1.84
C TYR A 256 2.90 0.89 -1.60
N ALA A 257 2.59 -0.37 -1.39
CA ALA A 257 3.58 -1.43 -1.26
C ALA A 257 3.65 -2.28 -2.54
N THR A 258 4.83 -2.82 -2.83
CA THR A 258 4.97 -3.89 -3.82
C THR A 258 4.73 -5.26 -3.16
N PRO A 259 4.49 -6.33 -3.93
CA PRO A 259 4.41 -7.68 -3.38
C PRO A 259 5.66 -8.13 -2.60
N SER A 260 6.81 -7.49 -2.86
CA SER A 260 8.07 -7.69 -2.13
C SER A 260 8.24 -6.74 -0.94
N CYS A 261 7.15 -6.19 -0.42
CA CYS A 261 7.14 -5.32 0.78
C CYS A 261 7.99 -4.04 0.66
N GLN A 262 8.30 -3.62 -0.57
CA GLN A 262 8.97 -2.36 -0.84
C GLN A 262 7.93 -1.24 -0.89
N LEU A 263 8.16 -0.15 -0.18
CA LEU A 263 7.30 1.04 -0.27
C LEU A 263 7.66 1.89 -1.47
N LYS A 264 6.64 2.44 -2.11
CA LYS A 264 6.75 3.40 -3.21
C LYS A 264 5.85 4.60 -3.00
N VAL A 265 6.31 5.75 -3.50
CA VAL A 265 5.57 7.00 -3.51
C VAL A 265 5.45 7.48 -4.96
N ALA A 266 4.24 7.78 -5.40
CA ALA A 266 3.97 8.35 -6.71
C ALA A 266 3.18 9.64 -6.55
N GLY A 267 3.25 10.52 -7.56
CA GLY A 267 2.27 11.60 -7.67
C GLY A 267 0.89 11.01 -7.97
N ALA A 268 -0.14 11.64 -7.46
CA ALA A 268 -1.52 11.25 -7.75
C ALA A 268 -1.94 11.58 -9.20
N SER A 269 -1.15 12.39 -9.91
CA SER A 269 -1.30 12.67 -11.34
C SER A 269 -0.52 11.65 -12.16
N GLU A 270 -1.06 11.23 -13.30
CA GLU A 270 -0.51 10.18 -14.18
C GLU A 270 0.93 10.37 -14.67
N SER A 271 1.47 11.57 -14.63
CA SER A 271 2.77 11.90 -15.20
C SER A 271 3.97 11.71 -14.28
N SER A 272 3.76 11.39 -13.01
CA SER A 272 4.86 11.29 -12.04
C SER A 272 5.35 9.85 -11.89
N PRO A 273 6.63 9.57 -12.17
CA PRO A 273 7.19 8.24 -11.92
C PRO A 273 7.18 7.94 -10.41
N ALA A 274 6.91 6.69 -10.08
CA ALA A 274 6.97 6.24 -8.69
C ALA A 274 8.43 6.21 -8.20
N VAL A 275 8.65 6.73 -7.00
CA VAL A 275 9.94 6.71 -6.31
C VAL A 275 9.90 5.62 -5.25
N THR A 276 10.93 4.78 -5.22
CA THR A 276 11.11 3.78 -4.18
C THR A 276 11.58 4.43 -2.90
N VAL A 277 10.94 4.14 -1.77
CA VAL A 277 11.39 4.54 -0.44
C VAL A 277 12.69 3.77 -0.14
N PRO A 278 13.80 4.47 0.14
CA PRO A 278 15.07 3.79 0.44
C PRO A 278 14.96 2.88 1.66
N VAL A 279 15.86 1.92 1.77
CA VAL A 279 16.03 1.07 2.96
C VAL A 279 14.88 0.06 3.20
N ILE A 280 13.69 0.31 2.69
CA ILE A 280 12.52 -0.56 2.85
C ILE A 280 12.39 -1.48 1.63
N GLY A 281 12.41 -2.80 1.86
CA GLY A 281 12.33 -3.80 0.79
C GLY A 281 11.81 -5.14 1.30
N ASP A 282 12.13 -6.22 0.58
CA ASP A 282 11.85 -7.56 1.08
C ASP A 282 12.76 -7.85 2.27
N PRO A 283 12.21 -8.06 3.49
CA PRO A 283 13.04 -8.25 4.68
C PRO A 283 13.89 -9.54 4.61
N ASP A 284 13.48 -10.52 3.83
CA ASP A 284 14.14 -11.83 3.72
C ASP A 284 15.11 -11.89 2.52
N GLU A 285 15.21 -10.82 1.72
CA GLU A 285 16.10 -10.75 0.57
C GLU A 285 17.54 -10.39 0.99
N ALA A 286 18.53 -11.14 0.46
CA ALA A 286 19.93 -11.02 0.88
C ALA A 286 20.58 -9.67 0.54
N ASP A 287 20.05 -8.97 -0.47
CA ASP A 287 20.49 -7.64 -0.91
C ASP A 287 19.72 -6.49 -0.26
N ASN A 288 18.78 -6.77 0.66
CA ASN A 288 18.21 -5.78 1.56
C ASN A 288 19.03 -5.65 2.85
N PRO A 289 20.03 -4.73 2.92
CA PRO A 289 20.95 -4.63 4.05
C PRO A 289 20.29 -4.20 5.36
N SER A 290 19.12 -3.58 5.27
CA SER A 290 18.36 -3.18 6.45
C SER A 290 17.58 -4.34 7.07
N GLY A 291 17.23 -5.35 6.27
CA GLY A 291 16.30 -6.40 6.65
C GLY A 291 14.92 -5.86 7.07
N LEU A 292 14.54 -4.66 6.58
CA LEU A 292 13.25 -4.03 6.89
C LEU A 292 12.32 -4.09 5.69
N GLY A 293 11.04 -4.43 5.95
CA GLY A 293 9.99 -4.45 4.95
C GLY A 293 8.69 -3.85 5.48
N ALA A 294 7.92 -3.25 4.58
CA ALA A 294 6.61 -2.69 4.87
C ALA A 294 5.62 -3.09 3.78
N CYS A 295 4.90 -4.17 4.01
CA CYS A 295 4.02 -4.76 3.00
C CYS A 295 2.66 -4.05 2.88
N ARG A 296 2.31 -3.17 3.84
CA ARG A 296 1.00 -2.53 3.89
C ARG A 296 1.07 -1.14 4.52
N PRO A 297 1.04 -0.05 3.74
CA PRO A 297 0.82 1.28 4.30
C PRO A 297 -0.58 1.36 4.92
N ILE A 298 -0.68 1.85 6.15
CA ILE A 298 -1.94 1.99 6.88
C ILE A 298 -2.51 3.38 6.65
N SER A 299 -1.71 4.42 6.89
CA SER A 299 -2.07 5.82 6.67
C SER A 299 -0.84 6.65 6.30
N VAL A 300 -1.08 7.80 5.71
CA VAL A 300 -0.04 8.71 5.18
C VAL A 300 -0.29 10.10 5.74
N ASP A 301 0.77 10.83 6.06
CA ASP A 301 0.65 12.20 6.54
C ASP A 301 0.12 13.16 5.46
N ALA A 302 -0.07 14.42 5.83
CA ALA A 302 -0.63 15.44 4.94
C ALA A 302 0.09 15.53 3.59
N THR A 303 1.41 15.38 3.55
CA THR A 303 2.25 15.64 2.37
C THR A 303 2.82 14.38 1.70
N GLY A 304 2.57 13.21 2.27
CA GLY A 304 3.19 11.95 1.82
C GLY A 304 4.66 11.83 2.19
N SER A 305 5.12 12.60 3.18
CA SER A 305 6.50 12.54 3.69
C SER A 305 6.69 11.47 4.75
N ARG A 306 5.63 11.09 5.45
CA ARG A 306 5.65 10.04 6.46
C ARG A 306 4.51 9.05 6.25
N VAL A 307 4.77 7.78 6.52
CA VAL A 307 3.78 6.72 6.38
C VAL A 307 3.79 5.81 7.62
N ALA A 308 2.61 5.55 8.17
CA ALA A 308 2.42 4.59 9.24
C ALA A 308 2.31 3.18 8.66
N VAL A 309 3.18 2.27 9.11
CA VAL A 309 3.31 0.92 8.54
C VAL A 309 3.45 -0.15 9.63
N PRO A 310 3.00 -1.38 9.38
CA PRO A 310 3.48 -2.57 10.07
C PRO A 310 4.88 -2.91 9.55
N LEU A 311 5.90 -2.47 10.27
CA LEU A 311 7.29 -2.69 9.89
C LEU A 311 7.69 -4.12 10.30
N ARG A 312 8.21 -4.89 9.34
CA ARG A 312 8.74 -6.23 9.52
C ARG A 312 10.27 -6.22 9.50
N ARG A 313 10.89 -7.17 10.19
CA ARG A 313 12.33 -7.41 10.19
C ARG A 313 12.66 -8.81 9.66
N ALA A 314 13.82 -8.98 9.04
CA ALA A 314 14.34 -10.28 8.61
C ALA A 314 14.34 -11.29 9.79
N GLY A 315 13.89 -12.51 9.52
CA GLY A 315 13.80 -13.56 10.53
C GLY A 315 12.76 -13.30 11.64
N GLY A 316 12.10 -12.15 11.63
CA GLY A 316 10.95 -11.86 12.47
C GLY A 316 9.75 -12.63 11.96
N SER A 317 9.66 -13.88 12.32
CA SER A 317 8.51 -14.72 12.01
C SER A 317 7.28 -14.16 12.70
N VAL A 318 6.51 -13.37 12.01
CA VAL A 318 5.07 -13.28 12.27
C VAL A 318 4.40 -14.37 11.45
N ALA A 319 4.93 -15.59 11.59
CA ALA A 319 4.31 -16.76 11.02
C ALA A 319 2.95 -16.93 11.70
N GLY A 320 1.90 -16.66 10.98
CA GLY A 320 0.54 -17.11 11.30
C GLY A 320 -0.34 -16.16 12.09
N SER A 321 0.01 -14.87 12.27
CA SER A 321 -0.94 -13.91 12.82
C SER A 321 -1.32 -12.89 11.74
N PRO A 322 -2.48 -13.04 11.08
CA PRO A 322 -3.00 -12.02 10.15
C PRO A 322 -3.23 -10.67 10.84
N VAL A 323 -3.31 -10.64 12.16
CA VAL A 323 -3.51 -9.44 12.97
C VAL A 323 -2.25 -8.57 13.04
N ALA A 324 -1.05 -9.15 12.95
CA ALA A 324 0.19 -8.37 13.07
C ALA A 324 0.47 -7.46 11.86
N ASP A 325 -0.10 -7.77 10.70
CA ASP A 325 0.04 -6.96 9.48
C ASP A 325 -1.04 -5.89 9.33
N ALA A 326 -2.05 -5.91 10.19
CA ALA A 326 -3.17 -4.97 10.13
C ALA A 326 -2.90 -3.67 10.88
N VAL A 327 -1.90 -3.64 11.78
CA VAL A 327 -1.68 -2.55 12.72
C VAL A 327 -0.32 -1.91 12.50
N ALA A 328 -0.28 -0.59 12.28
CA ALA A 328 0.97 0.15 12.18
C ALA A 328 1.71 0.15 13.53
N ASN A 329 2.99 -0.22 13.49
CA ASN A 329 3.88 -0.23 14.65
C ASN A 329 5.07 0.74 14.50
N ALA A 330 5.19 1.37 13.35
CA ALA A 330 6.24 2.34 13.05
C ALA A 330 5.75 3.43 12.10
N VAL A 331 6.44 4.55 12.10
CA VAL A 331 6.34 5.60 11.10
C VAL A 331 7.65 5.67 10.32
N VAL A 332 7.56 5.66 9.01
CA VAL A 332 8.69 5.69 8.08
C VAL A 332 8.70 7.03 7.35
N ASP A 333 9.86 7.69 7.31
CA ASP A 333 10.13 8.82 6.43
C ASP A 333 10.28 8.34 5.00
N THR A 334 9.49 8.86 4.06
CA THR A 334 9.46 8.37 2.68
C THR A 334 10.65 8.81 1.83
N ALA A 335 11.41 9.83 2.28
CA ALA A 335 12.58 10.30 1.55
C ALA A 335 13.86 9.54 1.97
N SER A 336 14.01 9.21 3.24
CA SER A 336 15.20 8.49 3.76
C SER A 336 14.96 6.99 3.96
N GLY A 337 13.71 6.57 4.19
CA GLY A 337 13.37 5.21 4.60
C GLY A 337 13.64 4.93 6.09
N ASP A 338 14.04 5.94 6.84
CA ASP A 338 14.30 5.78 8.27
C ASP A 338 12.97 5.57 9.02
N ALA A 339 12.97 4.64 9.95
CA ALA A 339 11.85 4.44 10.86
C ALA A 339 12.02 5.36 12.08
N ASP A 340 11.13 6.32 12.22
CA ASP A 340 11.12 7.23 13.36
C ASP A 340 10.65 6.52 14.63
N PRO A 341 11.44 6.54 15.71
CA PRO A 341 10.99 6.03 17.00
C PRO A 341 9.88 6.94 17.53
N LEU A 342 8.71 6.36 17.74
CA LEU A 342 7.60 7.08 18.35
C LEU A 342 7.85 7.27 19.85
N PRO A 343 7.76 8.49 20.40
CA PRO A 343 8.09 8.79 21.80
C PRO A 343 6.93 8.39 22.74
N VAL A 344 6.53 7.13 22.69
CA VAL A 344 5.48 6.56 23.55
C VAL A 344 6.05 5.42 24.38
N SER A 345 5.48 5.23 25.57
CA SER A 345 5.84 4.10 26.44
C SER A 345 4.93 2.90 26.16
N GLY A 346 5.51 1.70 26.09
CA GLY A 346 4.79 0.46 25.85
C GLY A 346 4.89 -0.06 24.43
N VAL A 347 4.07 -1.06 24.11
CA VAL A 347 4.02 -1.67 22.78
C VAL A 347 3.02 -0.91 21.92
N ILE A 348 3.45 -0.44 20.76
CA ILE A 348 2.57 0.23 19.81
C ILE A 348 1.61 -0.81 19.23
N VAL A 349 0.33 -0.57 19.40
CA VAL A 349 -0.78 -1.41 18.93
C VAL A 349 -1.70 -0.65 17.96
N GLY A 350 -1.23 0.47 17.42
CA GLY A 350 -1.88 1.26 16.37
C GLY A 350 -1.21 2.61 16.19
N ALA A 351 -1.09 3.05 14.93
CA ALA A 351 -0.67 4.40 14.59
C ALA A 351 -1.37 4.82 13.30
N VAL A 352 -2.03 5.97 13.31
CA VAL A 352 -2.75 6.49 12.14
C VAL A 352 -2.57 8.00 12.03
N PHE A 353 -2.34 8.48 10.81
CA PHE A 353 -2.38 9.89 10.48
C PHE A 353 -3.81 10.30 10.11
N ASP A 354 -4.19 11.51 10.48
CA ASP A 354 -5.32 12.19 9.85
C ASP A 354 -4.90 12.93 8.56
N ALA A 355 -5.86 13.55 7.88
CA ALA A 355 -5.59 14.28 6.64
C ALA A 355 -4.70 15.51 6.84
N ASP A 356 -4.70 16.13 8.01
CA ASP A 356 -3.88 17.30 8.34
C ASP A 356 -2.45 16.92 8.80
N GLY A 357 -2.17 15.62 8.90
CA GLY A 357 -0.85 15.08 9.26
C GLY A 357 -0.62 14.96 10.77
N ALA A 358 -1.64 15.12 11.60
CA ALA A 358 -1.56 14.76 13.00
C ALA A 358 -1.52 13.23 13.15
N LEU A 359 -0.72 12.74 14.09
CA LEU A 359 -0.50 11.31 14.30
C LEU A 359 -1.12 10.88 15.63
N LEU A 360 -2.10 9.98 15.57
CA LEU A 360 -2.61 9.29 16.73
C LEU A 360 -1.87 7.96 16.92
N VAL A 361 -1.26 7.76 18.08
CA VAL A 361 -0.58 6.51 18.46
C VAL A 361 -1.30 5.87 19.62
N ARG A 362 -1.60 4.60 19.46
CA ARG A 362 -2.17 3.73 20.47
C ARG A 362 -1.09 2.80 21.03
N ALA A 363 -0.83 2.86 22.32
CA ALA A 363 0.20 2.05 22.96
C ALA A 363 -0.36 1.27 24.15
N ALA A 364 0.01 -0.01 24.26
CA ALA A 364 -0.36 -0.87 25.36
C ALA A 364 0.80 -1.01 26.35
N ASN A 365 0.52 -0.83 27.65
CA ASN A 365 1.48 -1.00 28.73
C ASN A 365 0.77 -1.54 29.98
N GLU A 366 1.25 -2.66 30.52
CA GLU A 366 0.77 -3.26 31.79
C GLU A 366 -0.76 -3.40 31.87
N GLY A 367 -1.39 -3.82 30.77
CA GLY A 367 -2.83 -4.01 30.69
C GLY A 367 -3.66 -2.74 30.59
N LYS A 368 -3.03 -1.58 30.39
CA LYS A 368 -3.67 -0.31 30.03
C LYS A 368 -3.31 0.06 28.60
N THR A 369 -4.20 0.78 27.94
CA THR A 369 -3.96 1.35 26.64
C THR A 369 -4.02 2.86 26.74
N THR A 370 -3.05 3.54 26.13
CA THR A 370 -2.98 5.00 26.03
C THR A 370 -3.08 5.45 24.59
N LEU A 371 -3.76 6.56 24.40
CA LEU A 371 -3.83 7.30 23.15
C LEU A 371 -2.93 8.54 23.26
N SER A 372 -2.03 8.70 22.32
CA SER A 372 -1.11 9.84 22.25
C SER A 372 -1.27 10.53 20.91
N LEU A 373 -1.71 11.79 20.92
CA LEU A 373 -1.88 12.61 19.71
C LEU A 373 -0.67 13.54 19.56
N PHE A 374 -0.04 13.47 18.40
CA PHE A 374 1.08 14.31 18.02
C PHE A 374 0.66 15.27 16.90
N ALA A 375 1.09 16.51 16.99
CA ALA A 375 0.98 17.48 15.89
C ALA A 375 1.89 17.05 14.70
N PRO A 376 1.70 17.63 13.51
CA PRO A 376 2.55 17.34 12.35
C PRO A 376 4.05 17.57 12.58
N ASP A 377 4.41 18.47 13.49
CA ASP A 377 5.80 18.76 13.89
C ASP A 377 6.38 17.78 14.93
N GLY A 378 5.60 16.75 15.32
CA GLY A 378 5.99 15.77 16.33
C GLY A 378 5.76 16.20 17.79
N THR A 379 5.17 17.37 18.03
CA THR A 379 4.84 17.83 19.38
C THR A 379 3.69 16.97 19.96
N LEU A 380 3.88 16.40 21.17
CA LEU A 380 2.84 15.68 21.89
C LEU A 380 1.77 16.66 22.40
N LEU A 381 0.56 16.57 21.87
CA LEU A 381 -0.57 17.42 22.23
C LEU A 381 -1.36 16.84 23.40
N VAL A 382 -1.84 15.61 23.24
CA VAL A 382 -2.69 14.92 24.20
C VAL A 382 -2.15 13.52 24.46
N GLN A 383 -2.20 13.10 25.73
CA GLN A 383 -1.97 11.71 26.10
C GLN A 383 -3.03 11.29 27.12
N ALA A 384 -3.94 10.43 26.73
CA ALA A 384 -5.06 10.00 27.57
C ALA A 384 -5.15 8.48 27.66
N ASN A 385 -5.78 8.00 28.73
CA ASN A 385 -6.12 6.58 28.84
C ASN A 385 -7.32 6.26 27.93
N GLU A 386 -7.19 5.17 27.17
CA GLU A 386 -8.28 4.65 26.37
C GLU A 386 -9.33 3.97 27.25
N PRO A 387 -10.63 4.11 26.96
CA PRO A 387 -11.69 3.36 27.64
C PRO A 387 -11.47 1.84 27.55
N SER A 388 -11.64 1.13 28.67
CA SER A 388 -11.35 -0.30 28.72
C SER A 388 -12.21 -1.17 27.80
N GLY A 389 -13.40 -0.69 27.41
CA GLY A 389 -14.31 -1.37 26.48
C GLY A 389 -13.80 -1.48 25.04
N LEU A 390 -12.72 -0.73 24.69
CA LEU A 390 -12.11 -0.74 23.36
C LEU A 390 -10.91 -1.68 23.26
N ARG A 391 -10.57 -2.38 24.35
CA ARG A 391 -9.50 -3.38 24.33
C ARG A 391 -9.85 -4.52 23.38
N GLY A 392 -8.88 -4.94 22.59
CA GLY A 392 -9.07 -6.02 21.61
C GLY A 392 -9.75 -5.58 20.31
N LEU A 393 -10.06 -4.28 20.17
CA LEU A 393 -10.43 -3.70 18.90
C LEU A 393 -9.18 -3.13 18.20
N ASP A 394 -9.18 -3.11 16.87
CA ASP A 394 -8.10 -2.55 16.07
C ASP A 394 -8.37 -1.08 15.77
N LEU A 395 -7.34 -0.22 15.91
CA LEU A 395 -7.40 1.18 15.52
C LEU A 395 -7.40 1.29 14.00
N VAL A 396 -8.45 1.87 13.43
CA VAL A 396 -8.63 1.97 11.96
C VAL A 396 -8.35 3.36 11.44
N ALA A 397 -8.91 4.38 12.09
CA ALA A 397 -8.78 5.75 11.63
C ALA A 397 -8.89 6.74 12.78
N TYR A 398 -8.31 7.91 12.55
CA TYR A 398 -8.47 9.11 13.33
C TYR A 398 -8.82 10.24 12.36
N THR A 399 -9.80 11.08 12.72
CA THR A 399 -10.23 12.23 11.92
C THR A 399 -10.41 13.43 12.86
N SER A 400 -9.71 14.52 12.59
CA SER A 400 -9.82 15.79 13.34
C SER A 400 -10.99 16.65 12.87
#